data_be9708631166298cf867a2c686670ed2
#
_entry.id   be9708631166298cf867a2c686670ed2
#
_cell.length_a   1.000
_cell.length_b   1.000
_cell.length_c   1.000
_cell.angle_alpha   90.00
_cell.angle_beta   90.00
_cell.angle_gamma   90.00
#
_symmetry.space_group_name_H-M   'P 1'
#
loop_
_entity.id
_entity.type
_entity.pdbx_description
1 polymer ?
#
loop_
_entity_poly.entity_id
_entity_poly.type
_entity_poly.pdbx_seq_one_letter_code
_entity_poly.pdbx_strand_id
1 'polypeptide(L)'
;MITLILPNLSSDLLAILPEISLALTLVAIVVFDLIFNKSKRFLPFISLVGLVITFTFVVLQFGDPKSAFSVAGNHTFLSLDNFSSFFKILILITTAFIVLFSMSSQEVNSCPDRHGEYYALIFGMVIGMFFMVSANDLILIYLSLELLSLSSYVLAGFVKTSVRNSEASLKYIIYGSASSGIMLFGISILYGITGSTNLHEINSLLQFPSATQLTFLMSILMIFTGIGFKISIVPFHFWTPDVYEGAPISITAFLSVASKAAGFAVLIRFLKITFAQGLDKSGYWQMLSYIDWQMLLISFSIITMTFGNFAALWQDNIKRMLAYSSIAHAGYLMLGVAVLSDQGLMAVLVYFSVYLFMNLGAFYVVMLIANKINSEEIDDYKGI
;
A
#
# COMPACT_ATOMS: atom_id res chain seq x y z
N MET A 1 -5.05 -13.26 33.54
CA MET A 1 -4.46 -13.89 32.35
C MET A 1 -4.15 -12.85 31.27
N ILE A 2 -5.08 -11.98 30.87
CA ILE A 2 -4.83 -10.92 29.85
C ILE A 2 -3.76 -9.92 30.30
N THR A 3 -3.73 -9.52 31.58
CA THR A 3 -2.72 -8.62 32.15
C THR A 3 -1.30 -9.20 32.22
N LEU A 4 -1.15 -10.52 32.16
CA LEU A 4 0.15 -11.21 32.08
C LEU A 4 0.69 -11.25 30.63
N ILE A 5 -0.21 -11.18 29.63
CA ILE A 5 0.12 -11.25 28.19
C ILE A 5 0.34 -9.84 27.63
N LEU A 6 -0.44 -8.86 28.09
CA LEU A 6 -0.40 -7.45 27.62
C LEU A 6 -0.35 -6.51 28.83
N PRO A 7 0.82 -6.33 29.47
CA PRO A 7 0.95 -5.54 30.69
C PRO A 7 0.64 -4.04 30.48
N ASN A 8 0.73 -3.56 29.24
CA ASN A 8 0.61 -2.12 28.89
C ASN A 8 -0.60 -1.82 27.97
N LEU A 9 -1.68 -2.59 28.06
CA LEU A 9 -2.82 -2.49 27.13
C LEU A 9 -3.38 -1.06 26.99
N SER A 10 -3.44 -0.29 28.07
CA SER A 10 -3.94 1.09 28.01
C SER A 10 -3.02 2.03 27.24
N SER A 11 -1.71 1.89 27.40
CA SER A 11 -0.71 2.67 26.64
C SER A 11 -0.67 2.23 25.18
N ASP A 12 -0.82 0.94 24.91
CA ASP A 12 -0.85 0.37 23.56
C ASP A 12 -2.09 0.88 22.78
N LEU A 13 -3.26 0.94 23.43
CA LEU A 13 -4.47 1.50 22.83
C LEU A 13 -4.33 3.01 22.54
N LEU A 14 -3.66 3.76 23.42
CA LEU A 14 -3.35 5.17 23.17
C LEU A 14 -2.35 5.34 22.00
N ALA A 15 -1.45 4.40 21.83
CA ALA A 15 -0.47 4.43 20.74
C ALA A 15 -1.14 4.21 19.36
N ILE A 16 -2.22 3.44 19.27
CA ILE A 16 -2.98 3.19 18.02
C ILE A 16 -4.21 4.08 17.85
N LEU A 17 -4.25 5.26 18.49
CA LEU A 17 -5.37 6.21 18.33
C LEU A 17 -5.67 6.60 16.88
N PRO A 18 -4.67 6.78 15.98
CA PRO A 18 -4.97 7.02 14.57
C PRO A 18 -5.77 5.89 13.92
N GLU A 19 -5.40 4.63 14.16
CA GLU A 19 -6.08 3.45 13.64
C GLU A 19 -7.49 3.33 14.23
N ILE A 20 -7.65 3.58 15.52
CA ILE A 20 -8.95 3.59 16.21
C ILE A 20 -9.85 4.70 15.63
N SER A 21 -9.32 5.90 15.38
CA SER A 21 -10.10 7.00 14.80
C SER A 21 -10.60 6.69 13.39
N LEU A 22 -9.80 5.99 12.57
CA LEU A 22 -10.21 5.50 11.26
C LEU A 22 -11.32 4.45 11.37
N ALA A 23 -11.18 3.50 12.30
CA ALA A 23 -12.19 2.48 12.52
C ALA A 23 -13.52 3.09 13.01
N LEU A 24 -13.48 4.07 13.92
CA LEU A 24 -14.67 4.81 14.37
C LEU A 24 -15.30 5.61 13.22
N THR A 25 -14.50 6.20 12.35
CA THR A 25 -15.00 6.92 11.15
C THR A 25 -15.69 5.95 10.19
N LEU A 26 -15.11 4.77 9.96
CA LEU A 26 -15.70 3.73 9.14
C LEU A 26 -17.07 3.32 9.72
N VAL A 27 -17.14 3.04 11.02
CA VAL A 27 -18.40 2.70 11.69
C VAL A 27 -19.41 3.85 11.59
N ALA A 28 -18.98 5.09 11.77
CA ALA A 28 -19.84 6.27 11.61
C ALA A 28 -20.40 6.33 10.17
N ILE A 29 -19.57 6.16 9.14
CA ILE A 29 -20.02 6.14 7.73
C ILE A 29 -21.13 5.10 7.53
N VAL A 30 -20.93 3.87 8.01
CA VAL A 30 -21.91 2.78 7.88
C VAL A 30 -23.21 3.11 8.63
N VAL A 31 -23.12 3.59 9.88
CA VAL A 31 -24.28 3.94 10.70
C VAL A 31 -25.07 5.08 10.06
N PHE A 32 -24.41 6.13 9.61
CA PHE A 32 -25.07 7.25 8.95
C PHE A 32 -25.66 6.85 7.60
N ASP A 33 -25.03 5.97 6.83
CA ASP A 33 -25.57 5.45 5.58
C ASP A 33 -26.89 4.68 5.80
N LEU A 34 -26.96 3.90 6.89
CA LEU A 34 -28.18 3.15 7.26
C LEU A 34 -29.31 4.06 7.76
N ILE A 35 -28.98 5.11 8.55
CA ILE A 35 -29.99 6.02 9.11
C ILE A 35 -30.55 6.96 8.03
N PHE A 36 -29.69 7.51 7.16
CA PHE A 36 -30.05 8.54 6.18
C PHE A 36 -30.13 7.98 4.76
N ASN A 37 -30.96 6.98 4.55
CA ASN A 37 -31.06 6.22 3.30
C ASN A 37 -31.38 7.08 2.05
N LYS A 38 -32.04 8.25 2.23
CA LYS A 38 -32.48 9.13 1.10
C LYS A 38 -31.49 10.22 0.70
N SER A 39 -30.51 10.56 1.52
CA SER A 39 -29.56 11.64 1.23
C SER A 39 -28.17 11.26 1.69
N LYS A 40 -27.32 10.84 0.77
CA LYS A 40 -25.95 10.38 1.04
C LYS A 40 -24.90 11.45 0.78
N ARG A 41 -25.33 12.71 0.48
CA ARG A 41 -24.42 13.81 0.11
C ARG A 41 -23.46 14.27 1.23
N PHE A 42 -23.74 13.91 2.48
CA PHE A 42 -22.92 14.29 3.64
C PHE A 42 -21.82 13.26 3.96
N LEU A 43 -21.86 12.05 3.38
CA LEU A 43 -20.85 11.00 3.65
C LEU A 43 -19.42 11.45 3.31
N PRO A 44 -19.14 12.16 2.20
CA PRO A 44 -17.82 12.72 1.95
C PRO A 44 -17.35 13.67 3.06
N PHE A 45 -18.24 14.48 3.62
CA PHE A 45 -17.89 15.41 4.69
C PHE A 45 -17.56 14.68 6.00
N ILE A 46 -18.32 13.63 6.37
CA ILE A 46 -17.99 12.77 7.50
C ILE A 46 -16.61 12.14 7.30
N SER A 47 -16.36 11.64 6.08
CA SER A 47 -15.06 11.07 5.71
C SER A 47 -13.92 12.08 5.89
N LEU A 48 -14.08 13.32 5.39
CA LEU A 48 -13.07 14.38 5.54
C LEU A 48 -12.84 14.76 7.00
N VAL A 49 -13.90 14.88 7.81
CA VAL A 49 -13.77 15.17 9.26
C VAL A 49 -13.00 14.04 9.95
N GLY A 50 -13.33 12.77 9.66
CA GLY A 50 -12.59 11.63 10.20
C GLY A 50 -11.11 11.64 9.82
N LEU A 51 -10.80 11.98 8.55
CA LEU A 51 -9.42 12.11 8.10
C LEU A 51 -8.67 13.23 8.83
N VAL A 52 -9.30 14.39 9.07
CA VAL A 52 -8.69 15.50 9.82
C VAL A 52 -8.40 15.08 11.28
N ILE A 53 -9.34 14.39 11.94
CA ILE A 53 -9.13 13.88 13.30
C ILE A 53 -7.96 12.89 13.32
N THR A 54 -7.93 11.95 12.37
CA THR A 54 -6.83 10.98 12.27
C THR A 54 -5.50 11.68 11.99
N PHE A 55 -5.49 12.68 11.10
CA PHE A 55 -4.30 13.47 10.79
C PHE A 55 -3.72 14.14 12.03
N THR A 56 -4.58 14.74 12.89
CA THR A 56 -4.10 15.36 14.14
C THR A 56 -3.44 14.34 15.06
N PHE A 57 -3.99 13.11 15.19
CA PHE A 57 -3.36 12.06 16.00
C PHE A 57 -2.02 11.60 15.42
N VAL A 58 -1.90 11.46 14.08
CA VAL A 58 -0.62 11.10 13.44
C VAL A 58 0.44 12.18 13.65
N VAL A 59 0.07 13.46 13.50
CA VAL A 59 0.99 14.59 13.73
C VAL A 59 1.46 14.66 15.18
N LEU A 60 0.57 14.40 16.15
CA LEU A 60 0.92 14.36 17.59
C LEU A 60 1.88 13.20 17.92
N GLN A 61 1.87 12.13 17.14
CA GLN A 61 2.83 11.01 17.28
C GLN A 61 4.17 11.27 16.58
N PHE A 62 4.22 12.24 15.68
CA PHE A 62 5.44 12.53 14.92
C PHE A 62 6.53 13.06 15.88
N GLY A 63 7.70 12.43 15.84
CA GLY A 63 8.83 12.78 16.72
C GLY A 63 8.87 12.05 18.08
N ASP A 64 7.83 11.26 18.40
CA ASP A 64 7.75 10.46 19.65
C ASP A 64 7.61 8.97 19.28
N PRO A 65 8.72 8.29 18.90
CA PRO A 65 8.65 6.89 18.46
C PRO A 65 8.21 5.98 19.61
N LYS A 66 7.19 5.15 19.34
CA LYS A 66 6.61 4.18 20.27
C LYS A 66 6.54 2.80 19.64
N SER A 67 6.55 1.79 20.50
CA SER A 67 6.18 0.44 20.11
C SER A 67 4.87 0.07 20.82
N ALA A 68 4.02 -0.69 20.15
CA ALA A 68 2.77 -1.13 20.73
C ALA A 68 2.62 -2.65 20.62
N PHE A 69 1.87 -3.22 21.57
CA PHE A 69 1.62 -4.65 21.70
C PHE A 69 2.92 -5.46 21.82
N SER A 70 3.77 -5.03 22.77
CA SER A 70 4.97 -5.78 23.13
C SER A 70 4.59 -6.98 24.01
N VAL A 71 4.98 -8.18 23.57
CA VAL A 71 4.92 -9.43 24.37
C VAL A 71 6.27 -9.66 25.04
N ALA A 72 6.29 -10.36 26.18
CA ALA A 72 7.51 -10.64 26.93
C ALA A 72 8.62 -11.19 26.02
N GLY A 73 9.79 -10.53 25.99
CA GLY A 73 10.95 -10.94 25.18
C GLY A 73 11.32 -9.98 24.02
N ASN A 74 10.92 -8.72 24.03
CA ASN A 74 11.18 -7.73 22.96
C ASN A 74 10.37 -7.93 21.66
N HIS A 75 9.37 -8.80 21.64
CA HIS A 75 8.46 -8.89 20.50
C HIS A 75 7.53 -7.70 20.44
N THR A 76 7.72 -6.81 19.50
CA THR A 76 6.79 -5.71 19.24
C THR A 76 6.04 -5.96 17.93
N PHE A 77 4.71 -5.94 17.97
CA PHE A 77 3.88 -6.11 16.76
C PHE A 77 3.87 -4.86 15.87
N LEU A 78 3.88 -3.67 16.49
CA LEU A 78 3.80 -2.39 15.80
C LEU A 78 4.95 -1.46 16.23
N SER A 79 5.53 -0.79 15.24
CA SER A 79 6.50 0.29 15.41
C SER A 79 5.89 1.59 14.88
N LEU A 80 5.65 2.51 15.79
CA LEU A 80 5.10 3.84 15.54
C LEU A 80 6.24 4.84 15.54
N ASP A 81 6.99 4.88 14.46
CA ASP A 81 8.18 5.69 14.24
C ASP A 81 7.92 6.82 13.24
N ASN A 82 8.88 7.70 13.04
CA ASN A 82 8.77 8.80 12.08
C ASN A 82 8.60 8.30 10.65
N PHE A 83 9.13 7.12 10.34
CA PHE A 83 8.98 6.48 9.04
C PHE A 83 7.51 6.07 8.80
N SER A 84 6.89 5.38 9.76
CA SER A 84 5.46 5.01 9.66
C SER A 84 4.57 6.25 9.63
N SER A 85 4.87 7.25 10.45
CA SER A 85 4.10 8.51 10.52
C SER A 85 4.16 9.28 9.19
N PHE A 86 5.31 9.32 8.51
CA PHE A 86 5.43 9.92 7.19
C PHE A 86 4.50 9.25 6.17
N PHE A 87 4.53 7.92 6.08
CA PHE A 87 3.65 7.20 5.15
C PHE A 87 2.17 7.31 5.53
N LYS A 88 1.84 7.33 6.82
CA LYS A 88 0.46 7.58 7.28
C LYS A 88 -0.04 8.95 6.84
N ILE A 89 0.77 10.01 6.96
CA ILE A 89 0.44 11.36 6.48
C ILE A 89 0.22 11.35 4.97
N LEU A 90 1.11 10.72 4.21
CA LEU A 90 1.00 10.60 2.75
C LEU A 90 -0.30 9.89 2.34
N ILE A 91 -0.64 8.78 3.01
CA ILE A 91 -1.87 8.02 2.78
C ILE A 91 -3.10 8.89 3.10
N LEU A 92 -3.11 9.63 4.20
CA LEU A 92 -4.22 10.51 4.59
C LEU A 92 -4.44 11.63 3.58
N ILE A 93 -3.36 12.29 3.13
CA ILE A 93 -3.45 13.35 2.11
C ILE A 93 -4.01 12.77 0.81
N THR A 94 -3.47 11.62 0.37
CA THR A 94 -4.00 10.92 -0.82
C THR A 94 -5.48 10.61 -0.66
N THR A 95 -5.88 10.06 0.49
CA THR A 95 -7.29 9.70 0.75
C THR A 95 -8.19 10.92 0.75
N ALA A 96 -7.74 12.06 1.30
CA ALA A 96 -8.50 13.30 1.28
C ALA A 96 -8.76 13.78 -0.17
N PHE A 97 -7.74 13.74 -1.03
CA PHE A 97 -7.92 14.05 -2.45
C PHE A 97 -8.87 13.07 -3.13
N ILE A 98 -8.80 11.77 -2.84
CA ILE A 98 -9.71 10.77 -3.42
C ILE A 98 -11.15 11.00 -2.98
N VAL A 99 -11.40 11.37 -1.72
CA VAL A 99 -12.74 11.75 -1.26
C VAL A 99 -13.24 12.98 -2.02
N LEU A 100 -12.39 13.99 -2.27
CA LEU A 100 -12.75 15.15 -3.08
C LEU A 100 -13.01 14.78 -4.55
N PHE A 101 -12.19 13.92 -5.15
CA PHE A 101 -12.37 13.44 -6.53
C PHE A 101 -13.68 12.67 -6.69
N SER A 102 -14.04 11.85 -5.71
CA SER A 102 -15.28 11.06 -5.74
C SER A 102 -16.53 11.93 -5.81
N MET A 103 -16.50 13.15 -5.24
CA MET A 103 -17.63 14.10 -5.33
C MET A 103 -17.86 14.58 -6.77
N SER A 104 -16.83 14.62 -7.60
CA SER A 104 -16.89 15.06 -9.00
C SER A 104 -16.92 13.90 -10.00
N SER A 105 -16.76 12.65 -9.55
CA SER A 105 -16.72 11.46 -10.42
C SER A 105 -18.11 11.07 -10.88
N GLN A 106 -18.35 11.05 -12.19
CA GLN A 106 -19.61 10.54 -12.75
C GLN A 106 -19.78 9.04 -12.51
N GLU A 107 -18.70 8.25 -12.55
CA GLU A 107 -18.72 6.82 -12.31
C GLU A 107 -19.23 6.50 -10.89
N VAL A 108 -18.71 7.18 -9.86
CA VAL A 108 -19.15 7.01 -8.46
C VAL A 108 -20.58 7.51 -8.29
N ASN A 109 -20.92 8.67 -8.86
CA ASN A 109 -22.23 9.28 -8.76
C ASN A 109 -23.32 8.52 -9.54
N SER A 110 -22.95 7.64 -10.48
CA SER A 110 -23.91 6.75 -11.18
C SER A 110 -24.48 5.67 -10.23
N CYS A 111 -23.87 5.44 -9.06
CA CYS A 111 -24.28 4.45 -8.06
C CYS A 111 -24.62 5.12 -6.71
N PRO A 112 -25.62 6.04 -6.64
CA PRO A 112 -25.86 6.85 -5.44
C PRO A 112 -26.24 6.02 -4.20
N ASP A 113 -26.91 4.88 -4.39
CA ASP A 113 -27.32 3.99 -3.29
C ASP A 113 -26.15 3.29 -2.61
N ARG A 114 -24.96 3.30 -3.22
CA ARG A 114 -23.76 2.60 -2.72
C ARG A 114 -22.65 3.52 -2.20
N HIS A 115 -22.92 4.81 -2.05
CA HIS A 115 -21.91 5.74 -1.54
C HIS A 115 -21.38 5.35 -0.16
N GLY A 116 -22.24 4.79 0.73
CA GLY A 116 -21.80 4.29 2.03
C GLY A 116 -20.80 3.15 1.90
N GLU A 117 -21.08 2.16 1.03
CA GLU A 117 -20.16 1.06 0.74
C GLU A 117 -18.82 1.59 0.18
N TYR A 118 -18.86 2.56 -0.74
CA TYR A 118 -17.69 3.16 -1.35
C TYR A 118 -16.74 3.77 -0.30
N TYR A 119 -17.26 4.65 0.56
CA TYR A 119 -16.43 5.29 1.58
C TYR A 119 -15.99 4.32 2.67
N ALA A 120 -16.85 3.40 3.10
CA ALA A 120 -16.49 2.38 4.08
C ALA A 120 -15.33 1.51 3.58
N LEU A 121 -15.35 1.08 2.30
CA LEU A 121 -14.26 0.30 1.71
C LEU A 121 -12.97 1.11 1.56
N ILE A 122 -13.05 2.40 1.23
CA ILE A 122 -11.86 3.28 1.24
C ILE A 122 -11.24 3.32 2.64
N PHE A 123 -12.04 3.52 3.70
CA PHE A 123 -11.52 3.50 5.07
C PHE A 123 -10.97 2.14 5.47
N GLY A 124 -11.57 1.04 5.02
CA GLY A 124 -11.03 -0.31 5.17
C GLY A 124 -9.64 -0.45 4.55
N MET A 125 -9.44 0.08 3.33
CA MET A 125 -8.11 0.14 2.71
C MET A 125 -7.12 0.96 3.52
N VAL A 126 -7.53 2.14 4.02
CA VAL A 126 -6.65 3.04 4.80
C VAL A 126 -6.22 2.38 6.11
N ILE A 127 -7.13 1.70 6.81
CA ILE A 127 -6.81 0.93 8.03
C ILE A 127 -5.78 -0.15 7.71
N GLY A 128 -5.99 -0.92 6.63
CA GLY A 128 -5.02 -1.92 6.16
C GLY A 128 -3.64 -1.29 5.90
N MET A 129 -3.58 -0.16 5.19
CA MET A 129 -2.33 0.54 4.90
C MET A 129 -1.65 1.07 6.18
N PHE A 130 -2.39 1.55 7.17
CA PHE A 130 -1.83 2.04 8.43
C PHE A 130 -1.15 0.92 9.22
N PHE A 131 -1.79 -0.25 9.32
CA PHE A 131 -1.15 -1.41 9.92
C PHE A 131 0.05 -1.90 9.09
N MET A 132 -0.05 -1.92 7.75
CA MET A 132 1.06 -2.29 6.87
C MET A 132 2.33 -1.48 7.15
N VAL A 133 2.22 -0.15 7.22
CA VAL A 133 3.40 0.72 7.37
C VAL A 133 4.02 0.67 8.77
N SER A 134 3.28 0.19 9.76
CA SER A 134 3.72 0.10 11.15
C SER A 134 4.09 -1.32 11.60
N ALA A 135 3.78 -2.35 10.80
CA ALA A 135 3.92 -3.75 11.19
C ALA A 135 5.38 -4.19 11.32
N ASN A 136 5.70 -4.88 12.42
CA ASN A 136 6.98 -5.55 12.69
C ASN A 136 6.86 -7.08 12.74
N ASP A 137 5.72 -7.61 12.37
CA ASP A 137 5.43 -9.03 12.38
C ASP A 137 4.92 -9.47 10.99
N LEU A 138 5.40 -10.61 10.47
CA LEU A 138 5.07 -11.09 9.13
C LEU A 138 3.57 -11.43 8.98
N ILE A 139 2.93 -11.96 10.03
CA ILE A 139 1.50 -12.27 10.00
C ILE A 139 0.69 -10.97 9.97
N LEU A 140 1.10 -9.95 10.73
CA LEU A 140 0.45 -8.65 10.71
C LEU A 140 0.62 -7.94 9.35
N ILE A 141 1.81 -8.04 8.73
CA ILE A 141 2.04 -7.57 7.35
C ILE A 141 1.08 -8.26 6.39
N TYR A 142 0.98 -9.58 6.48
CA TYR A 142 0.09 -10.37 5.62
C TYR A 142 -1.38 -9.98 5.80
N LEU A 143 -1.89 -9.94 7.04
CA LEU A 143 -3.29 -9.60 7.32
C LEU A 143 -3.64 -8.18 6.91
N SER A 144 -2.75 -7.23 7.12
CA SER A 144 -2.96 -5.84 6.71
C SER A 144 -2.93 -5.66 5.20
N LEU A 145 -2.07 -6.42 4.49
CA LEU A 145 -2.06 -6.48 3.03
C LEU A 145 -3.36 -7.08 2.47
N GLU A 146 -3.89 -8.13 3.10
CA GLU A 146 -5.17 -8.73 2.71
C GLU A 146 -6.34 -7.77 2.95
N LEU A 147 -6.39 -7.07 4.09
CA LEU A 147 -7.43 -6.08 4.37
C LEU A 147 -7.47 -4.98 3.31
N LEU A 148 -6.29 -4.45 2.95
CA LEU A 148 -6.15 -3.49 1.85
C LEU A 148 -6.61 -4.11 0.52
N SER A 149 -6.21 -5.33 0.23
CA SER A 149 -6.44 -5.99 -1.06
C SER A 149 -7.90 -6.35 -1.27
N LEU A 150 -8.56 -7.00 -0.31
CA LEU A 150 -9.98 -7.38 -0.40
C LEU A 150 -10.86 -6.14 -0.62
N SER A 151 -10.63 -5.06 0.13
CA SER A 151 -11.35 -3.80 -0.05
C SER A 151 -11.11 -3.21 -1.45
N SER A 152 -9.88 -3.27 -1.96
CA SER A 152 -9.53 -2.74 -3.29
C SER A 152 -10.13 -3.58 -4.43
N TYR A 153 -10.25 -4.90 -4.27
CA TYR A 153 -10.88 -5.76 -5.28
C TYR A 153 -12.35 -5.39 -5.50
N VAL A 154 -13.08 -5.16 -4.40
CA VAL A 154 -14.49 -4.73 -4.47
C VAL A 154 -14.62 -3.35 -5.08
N LEU A 155 -13.75 -2.40 -4.72
CA LEU A 155 -13.76 -1.05 -5.27
C LEU A 155 -13.39 -0.99 -6.76
N ALA A 156 -12.49 -1.86 -7.24
CA ALA A 156 -12.18 -1.95 -8.66
C ALA A 156 -13.41 -2.37 -9.50
N GLY A 157 -14.30 -3.21 -8.94
CA GLY A 157 -15.56 -3.61 -9.55
C GLY A 157 -16.78 -2.82 -9.07
N PHE A 158 -16.60 -1.57 -8.62
CA PHE A 158 -17.65 -0.80 -7.97
C PHE A 158 -18.87 -0.57 -8.87
N VAL A 159 -18.68 -0.27 -10.16
CA VAL A 159 -19.75 -0.05 -11.15
C VAL A 159 -20.16 -1.39 -11.76
N LYS A 160 -21.07 -2.12 -11.09
CA LYS A 160 -21.49 -3.48 -11.47
C LYS A 160 -22.10 -3.62 -12.87
N THR A 161 -22.60 -2.54 -13.43
CA THR A 161 -23.21 -2.52 -14.78
C THR A 161 -22.15 -2.47 -15.87
N SER A 162 -20.90 -2.14 -15.55
CA SER A 162 -19.78 -2.10 -16.48
C SER A 162 -19.08 -3.46 -16.56
N VAL A 163 -19.04 -4.03 -17.76
CA VAL A 163 -18.30 -5.28 -18.03
C VAL A 163 -16.81 -5.08 -17.77
N ARG A 164 -16.24 -3.92 -18.14
CA ARG A 164 -14.83 -3.56 -17.88
C ARG A 164 -14.50 -3.57 -16.39
N ASN A 165 -15.35 -2.96 -15.53
CA ASN A 165 -15.14 -2.98 -14.09
C ASN A 165 -15.19 -4.39 -13.51
N SER A 166 -16.14 -5.23 -13.99
CA SER A 166 -16.26 -6.61 -13.51
C SER A 166 -15.04 -7.46 -13.91
N GLU A 167 -14.54 -7.28 -15.13
CA GLU A 167 -13.33 -7.94 -15.62
C GLU A 167 -12.09 -7.49 -14.83
N ALA A 168 -11.94 -6.18 -14.59
CA ALA A 168 -10.86 -5.61 -13.79
C ALA A 168 -10.83 -6.20 -12.37
N SER A 169 -11.99 -6.23 -11.69
CA SER A 169 -12.13 -6.83 -10.37
C SER A 169 -11.78 -8.31 -10.36
N LEU A 170 -12.27 -9.09 -11.34
CA LEU A 170 -12.00 -10.51 -11.43
C LEU A 170 -10.50 -10.80 -11.64
N LYS A 171 -9.85 -10.09 -12.57
CA LYS A 171 -8.40 -10.20 -12.78
C LYS A 171 -7.63 -9.82 -11.53
N TYR A 172 -8.05 -8.75 -10.84
CA TYR A 172 -7.38 -8.27 -9.63
C TYR A 172 -7.45 -9.31 -8.51
N ILE A 173 -8.64 -9.93 -8.30
CA ILE A 173 -8.81 -11.00 -7.31
C ILE A 173 -7.94 -12.22 -7.65
N ILE A 174 -7.95 -12.68 -8.91
CA ILE A 174 -7.21 -13.88 -9.31
C ILE A 174 -5.69 -13.69 -9.12
N TYR A 175 -5.13 -12.61 -9.67
CA TYR A 175 -3.70 -12.32 -9.52
C TYR A 175 -3.31 -12.03 -8.07
N GLY A 176 -4.16 -11.32 -7.34
CA GLY A 176 -3.92 -10.97 -5.96
C GLY A 176 -3.94 -12.18 -5.04
N SER A 177 -4.96 -13.02 -5.13
CA SER A 177 -5.07 -14.24 -4.31
C SER A 177 -3.93 -15.22 -4.59
N ALA A 178 -3.52 -15.35 -5.85
CA ALA A 178 -2.36 -16.19 -6.19
C ALA A 178 -1.07 -15.62 -5.56
N SER A 179 -0.84 -14.31 -5.68
CA SER A 179 0.36 -13.66 -5.14
C SER A 179 0.41 -13.70 -3.61
N SER A 180 -0.73 -13.49 -2.94
CA SER A 180 -0.81 -13.55 -1.48
C SER A 180 -0.66 -14.98 -0.95
N GLY A 181 -1.21 -15.99 -1.66
CA GLY A 181 -1.00 -17.38 -1.33
C GLY A 181 0.47 -17.81 -1.43
N ILE A 182 1.18 -17.36 -2.49
CA ILE A 182 2.62 -17.60 -2.63
C ILE A 182 3.40 -16.90 -1.51
N MET A 183 3.05 -15.64 -1.19
CA MET A 183 3.67 -14.90 -0.10
C MET A 183 3.48 -15.62 1.25
N LEU A 184 2.28 -16.08 1.55
CA LEU A 184 1.99 -16.79 2.80
C LEU A 184 2.82 -18.08 2.91
N PHE A 185 2.98 -18.80 1.79
CA PHE A 185 3.83 -19.99 1.76
C PHE A 185 5.31 -19.62 1.98
N GLY A 186 5.80 -18.52 1.40
CA GLY A 186 7.13 -17.99 1.68
C GLY A 186 7.33 -17.62 3.16
N ILE A 187 6.33 -16.98 3.78
CA ILE A 187 6.32 -16.68 5.23
C ILE A 187 6.40 -17.97 6.05
N SER A 188 5.64 -18.99 5.66
CA SER A 188 5.65 -20.31 6.33
C SER A 188 7.04 -20.97 6.28
N ILE A 189 7.74 -20.90 5.13
CA ILE A 189 9.11 -21.40 5.02
C ILE A 189 10.05 -20.60 5.91
N LEU A 190 9.97 -19.26 5.90
CA LEU A 190 10.82 -18.41 6.73
C LEU A 190 10.59 -18.69 8.23
N TYR A 191 9.33 -18.86 8.64
CA TYR A 191 8.96 -19.30 9.98
C TYR A 191 9.53 -20.67 10.32
N GLY A 192 9.47 -21.64 9.38
CA GLY A 192 10.05 -22.98 9.57
C GLY A 192 11.56 -22.95 9.77
N ILE A 193 12.27 -21.98 9.17
CA ILE A 193 13.72 -21.79 9.32
C ILE A 193 14.06 -21.11 10.65
N THR A 194 13.26 -20.11 11.07
CA THR A 194 13.58 -19.22 12.18
C THR A 194 12.80 -19.49 13.45
N GLY A 195 11.59 -20.08 13.35
CA GLY A 195 10.70 -20.24 14.49
C GLY A 195 10.00 -18.96 14.96
N SER A 196 10.18 -17.82 14.27
CA SER A 196 9.58 -16.54 14.63
C SER A 196 8.94 -15.84 13.42
N THR A 197 7.91 -15.02 13.69
CA THR A 197 7.28 -14.12 12.72
C THR A 197 7.69 -12.66 12.93
N ASN A 198 8.33 -12.33 14.06
CA ASN A 198 8.80 -10.99 14.36
C ASN A 198 10.07 -10.65 13.58
N LEU A 199 10.08 -9.50 12.88
CA LEU A 199 11.19 -9.10 12.01
C LEU A 199 12.53 -8.95 12.74
N HIS A 200 12.54 -8.42 13.96
CA HIS A 200 13.74 -8.24 14.76
C HIS A 200 14.32 -9.59 15.22
N GLU A 201 13.47 -10.51 15.63
CA GLU A 201 13.93 -11.85 16.02
C GLU A 201 14.43 -12.65 14.84
N ILE A 202 13.73 -12.59 13.71
CA ILE A 202 14.19 -13.20 12.46
C ILE A 202 15.60 -12.72 12.14
N ASN A 203 15.90 -11.41 12.28
CA ASN A 203 17.23 -10.86 12.07
C ASN A 203 18.28 -11.53 12.97
N SER A 204 18.01 -11.65 14.27
CA SER A 204 18.94 -12.26 15.21
C SER A 204 19.16 -13.76 14.95
N LEU A 205 18.12 -14.48 14.56
CA LEU A 205 18.16 -15.92 14.28
C LEU A 205 18.85 -16.23 12.95
N LEU A 206 18.74 -15.35 11.97
CA LEU A 206 19.44 -15.47 10.68
C LEU A 206 20.96 -15.25 10.76
N GLN A 207 21.48 -14.73 11.86
CA GLN A 207 22.94 -14.67 12.07
C GLN A 207 23.58 -16.06 12.19
N PHE A 208 22.81 -17.08 12.61
CA PHE A 208 23.22 -18.47 12.77
C PHE A 208 22.27 -19.41 12.02
N PRO A 209 22.31 -19.45 10.67
CA PRO A 209 21.32 -20.15 9.90
C PRO A 209 21.43 -21.65 10.02
N SER A 210 20.29 -22.29 10.20
CA SER A 210 20.16 -23.75 10.18
C SER A 210 19.75 -24.29 8.79
N ALA A 211 19.38 -23.39 7.85
CA ALA A 211 18.84 -23.75 6.54
C ALA A 211 19.84 -23.57 5.41
N THR A 212 19.59 -24.24 4.28
CA THR A 212 20.39 -24.06 3.07
C THR A 212 20.12 -22.67 2.46
N GLN A 213 21.11 -22.10 1.78
CA GLN A 213 20.97 -20.83 1.07
C GLN A 213 19.82 -20.86 0.06
N LEU A 214 19.58 -22.01 -0.59
CA LEU A 214 18.50 -22.18 -1.55
C LEU A 214 17.11 -22.05 -0.89
N THR A 215 16.89 -22.70 0.24
CA THR A 215 15.61 -22.63 0.99
C THR A 215 15.32 -21.19 1.43
N PHE A 216 16.35 -20.50 1.91
CA PHE A 216 16.24 -19.09 2.28
C PHE A 216 15.87 -18.21 1.08
N LEU A 217 16.60 -18.35 -0.04
CA LEU A 217 16.35 -17.60 -1.28
C LEU A 217 14.91 -17.81 -1.78
N MET A 218 14.44 -19.08 -1.78
CA MET A 218 13.08 -19.41 -2.19
C MET A 218 12.03 -18.72 -1.29
N SER A 219 12.22 -18.74 0.04
CA SER A 219 11.27 -18.08 0.94
C SER A 219 11.19 -16.57 0.68
N ILE A 220 12.33 -15.92 0.46
CA ILE A 220 12.42 -14.48 0.17
C ILE A 220 11.75 -14.14 -1.17
N LEU A 221 12.03 -14.87 -2.23
CA LEU A 221 11.42 -14.64 -3.54
C LEU A 221 9.89 -14.81 -3.48
N MET A 222 9.40 -15.78 -2.71
CA MET A 222 7.96 -15.97 -2.49
C MET A 222 7.33 -14.80 -1.70
N ILE A 223 7.99 -14.28 -0.67
CA ILE A 223 7.53 -13.10 0.06
C ILE A 223 7.53 -11.88 -0.87
N PHE A 224 8.56 -11.71 -1.69
CA PHE A 224 8.65 -10.66 -2.70
C PHE A 224 7.55 -10.74 -3.75
N THR A 225 6.98 -11.91 -4.02
CA THR A 225 5.83 -12.04 -4.94
C THR A 225 4.64 -11.22 -4.44
N GLY A 226 4.29 -11.29 -3.16
CA GLY A 226 3.16 -10.53 -2.60
C GLY A 226 3.46 -9.03 -2.49
N ILE A 227 4.63 -8.65 -1.99
CA ILE A 227 5.05 -7.25 -1.91
C ILE A 227 5.19 -6.66 -3.31
N GLY A 228 5.84 -7.39 -4.23
CA GLY A 228 6.05 -6.99 -5.61
C GLY A 228 4.76 -6.83 -6.41
N PHE A 229 3.77 -7.72 -6.18
CA PHE A 229 2.41 -7.56 -6.70
C PHE A 229 1.82 -6.22 -6.25
N LYS A 230 1.91 -5.88 -4.97
CA LYS A 230 1.32 -4.66 -4.41
C LYS A 230 1.95 -3.38 -4.94
N ILE A 231 3.27 -3.35 -5.14
CA ILE A 231 4.00 -2.20 -5.70
C ILE A 231 4.09 -2.23 -7.24
N SER A 232 3.57 -3.29 -7.87
CA SER A 232 3.54 -3.47 -9.34
C SER A 232 4.91 -3.52 -10.00
N ILE A 233 5.90 -4.19 -9.39
CA ILE A 233 7.19 -4.43 -10.04
C ILE A 233 7.13 -5.62 -10.99
N VAL A 234 7.93 -5.59 -12.04
CA VAL A 234 8.08 -6.71 -12.98
C VAL A 234 8.85 -7.84 -12.26
N PRO A 235 8.35 -9.12 -12.33
CA PRO A 235 7.28 -9.63 -13.18
C PRO A 235 5.87 -9.61 -12.56
N PHE A 236 5.64 -9.06 -11.39
CA PHE A 236 4.37 -9.14 -10.65
C PHE A 236 3.37 -8.03 -11.03
N HIS A 237 3.56 -7.34 -12.15
CA HIS A 237 2.84 -6.15 -12.59
C HIS A 237 1.60 -6.42 -13.46
N PHE A 238 1.36 -7.65 -13.92
CA PHE A 238 0.37 -7.98 -14.97
C PHE A 238 -1.06 -7.51 -14.68
N TRP A 239 -1.42 -7.39 -13.41
CA TRP A 239 -2.74 -6.93 -12.99
C TRP A 239 -2.94 -5.42 -13.22
N THR A 240 -1.87 -4.61 -13.14
CA THR A 240 -1.95 -3.15 -13.02
C THR A 240 -2.57 -2.48 -14.24
N PRO A 241 -2.19 -2.78 -15.49
CA PRO A 241 -2.76 -2.13 -16.66
C PRO A 241 -4.26 -2.40 -16.81
N ASP A 242 -4.70 -3.64 -16.66
CA ASP A 242 -6.09 -4.04 -16.85
C ASP A 242 -6.99 -3.51 -15.72
N VAL A 243 -6.50 -3.51 -14.49
CA VAL A 243 -7.23 -2.99 -13.34
C VAL A 243 -7.33 -1.46 -13.40
N TYR A 244 -6.27 -0.76 -13.81
CA TYR A 244 -6.32 0.70 -13.89
C TYR A 244 -7.21 1.17 -15.04
N GLU A 245 -7.23 0.47 -16.15
CA GLU A 245 -8.14 0.74 -17.26
C GLU A 245 -9.60 0.51 -16.85
N GLY A 246 -9.88 -0.62 -16.16
CA GLY A 246 -11.24 -1.02 -15.87
C GLY A 246 -11.86 -0.41 -14.61
N ALA A 247 -11.07 -0.08 -13.58
CA ALA A 247 -11.59 0.48 -12.33
C ALA A 247 -12.03 1.95 -12.46
N PRO A 248 -12.91 2.46 -11.59
CA PRO A 248 -13.22 3.88 -11.54
C PRO A 248 -11.96 4.74 -11.37
N ILE A 249 -11.89 5.88 -12.07
CA ILE A 249 -10.68 6.73 -12.12
C ILE A 249 -10.21 7.14 -10.71
N SER A 250 -11.14 7.46 -9.81
CA SER A 250 -10.81 7.80 -8.41
C SER A 250 -10.13 6.65 -7.67
N ILE A 251 -10.57 5.41 -7.90
CA ILE A 251 -9.97 4.21 -7.29
C ILE A 251 -8.62 3.91 -7.93
N THR A 252 -8.50 4.05 -9.24
CA THR A 252 -7.21 3.93 -9.94
C THR A 252 -6.17 4.90 -9.40
N ALA A 253 -6.54 6.17 -9.20
CA ALA A 253 -5.69 7.19 -8.60
C ALA A 253 -5.25 6.80 -7.17
N PHE A 254 -6.16 6.25 -6.36
CA PHE A 254 -5.85 5.79 -5.01
C PHE A 254 -4.86 4.64 -5.00
N LEU A 255 -5.09 3.62 -5.83
CA LEU A 255 -4.21 2.46 -5.95
C LEU A 255 -2.81 2.85 -6.45
N SER A 256 -2.73 3.86 -7.33
CA SER A 256 -1.47 4.27 -7.92
C SER A 256 -0.52 4.97 -6.96
N VAL A 257 -1.04 5.63 -5.91
CA VAL A 257 -0.24 6.38 -4.93
C VAL A 257 -0.25 5.70 -3.56
N ALA A 258 -1.37 5.68 -2.85
CA ALA A 258 -1.43 5.24 -1.45
C ALA A 258 -1.08 3.76 -1.28
N SER A 259 -1.65 2.90 -2.11
CA SER A 259 -1.37 1.46 -2.06
C SER A 259 0.10 1.14 -2.34
N LYS A 260 0.71 1.83 -3.33
CA LYS A 260 2.15 1.65 -3.62
C LYS A 260 3.02 2.19 -2.50
N ALA A 261 2.68 3.33 -1.94
CA ALA A 261 3.43 3.90 -0.81
C ALA A 261 3.45 2.93 0.38
N ALA A 262 2.30 2.36 0.75
CA ALA A 262 2.23 1.35 1.81
C ALA A 262 3.05 0.09 1.47
N GLY A 263 3.01 -0.37 0.21
CA GLY A 263 3.81 -1.50 -0.26
C GLY A 263 5.32 -1.25 -0.19
N PHE A 264 5.78 -0.06 -0.59
CA PHE A 264 7.19 0.32 -0.45
C PHE A 264 7.61 0.48 1.01
N ALA A 265 6.73 0.99 1.87
CA ALA A 265 7.01 1.07 3.30
C ALA A 265 7.25 -0.33 3.90
N VAL A 266 6.42 -1.32 3.55
CA VAL A 266 6.62 -2.73 3.94
C VAL A 266 7.94 -3.27 3.39
N LEU A 267 8.23 -3.04 2.10
CA LEU A 267 9.47 -3.51 1.47
C LEU A 267 10.71 -2.99 2.21
N ILE A 268 10.75 -1.67 2.44
CA ILE A 268 11.88 -1.02 3.11
C ILE A 268 12.02 -1.53 4.56
N ARG A 269 10.91 -1.61 5.30
CA ARG A 269 10.88 -2.10 6.68
C ARG A 269 11.33 -3.56 6.74
N PHE A 270 10.81 -4.40 5.87
CA PHE A 270 11.20 -5.81 5.76
C PHE A 270 12.69 -5.96 5.47
N LEU A 271 13.24 -5.23 4.50
CA LEU A 271 14.68 -5.26 4.19
C LEU A 271 15.53 -4.75 5.34
N LYS A 272 15.21 -3.56 5.88
CA LYS A 272 16.03 -2.89 6.88
C LYS A 272 16.02 -3.63 8.22
N ILE A 273 14.85 -4.06 8.69
CA ILE A 273 14.74 -4.70 10.02
C ILE A 273 15.19 -6.15 9.97
N THR A 274 14.79 -6.90 8.92
CA THR A 274 15.05 -8.34 8.88
C THR A 274 16.47 -8.68 8.45
N PHE A 275 17.09 -7.87 7.58
CA PHE A 275 18.37 -8.27 6.95
C PHE A 275 19.53 -7.30 7.16
N ALA A 276 19.32 -6.09 7.67
CA ALA A 276 20.42 -5.20 8.01
C ALA A 276 20.91 -5.46 9.44
N GLN A 277 22.25 -5.53 9.60
CA GLN A 277 22.93 -5.71 10.89
C GLN A 277 23.41 -4.40 11.49
N GLY A 278 23.38 -3.30 10.73
CA GLY A 278 23.87 -2.00 11.15
C GLY A 278 24.26 -1.14 9.95
N LEU A 279 25.03 -0.10 10.21
CA LEU A 279 25.60 0.76 9.18
C LEU A 279 27.11 0.48 9.05
N ASP A 280 27.61 0.50 7.83
CA ASP A 280 29.04 0.50 7.58
C ASP A 280 29.64 1.91 7.84
N LYS A 281 30.97 2.03 7.72
CA LYS A 281 31.70 3.31 7.90
C LYS A 281 31.30 4.36 6.85
N SER A 282 30.70 3.94 5.74
CA SER A 282 30.27 4.78 4.63
C SER A 282 28.77 5.12 4.68
N GLY A 283 28.04 4.63 5.70
CA GLY A 283 26.61 4.89 5.90
C GLY A 283 25.66 3.98 5.11
N TYR A 284 26.18 2.88 4.54
CA TYR A 284 25.35 1.86 3.90
C TYR A 284 24.88 0.81 4.91
N TRP A 285 23.73 0.20 4.66
CA TRP A 285 23.22 -0.89 5.47
C TRP A 285 24.08 -2.15 5.25
N GLN A 286 24.65 -2.68 6.31
CA GLN A 286 25.34 -3.96 6.29
C GLN A 286 24.31 -5.08 6.22
N MET A 287 24.06 -5.59 5.00
CA MET A 287 23.07 -6.65 4.77
C MET A 287 23.68 -8.03 5.05
N LEU A 288 22.86 -8.97 5.56
CA LEU A 288 23.21 -10.38 5.65
C LEU A 288 23.63 -10.92 4.27
N SER A 289 24.74 -11.61 4.20
CA SER A 289 25.44 -12.00 2.96
C SER A 289 24.87 -13.23 2.24
N TYR A 290 23.65 -13.68 2.58
CA TYR A 290 23.01 -14.82 1.91
C TYR A 290 22.61 -14.56 0.49
N ILE A 291 22.28 -13.32 0.17
CA ILE A 291 21.83 -12.84 -1.12
C ILE A 291 22.59 -11.56 -1.44
N ASP A 292 22.98 -11.37 -2.68
CA ASP A 292 23.37 -10.05 -3.17
C ASP A 292 22.12 -9.18 -3.33
N TRP A 293 21.74 -8.53 -2.22
CA TRP A 293 20.53 -7.71 -2.13
C TRP A 293 20.56 -6.55 -3.11
N GLN A 294 21.73 -5.94 -3.28
CA GLN A 294 21.88 -4.79 -4.16
C GLN A 294 21.64 -5.21 -5.62
N MET A 295 22.28 -6.29 -6.07
CA MET A 295 22.11 -6.79 -7.43
C MET A 295 20.67 -7.26 -7.70
N LEU A 296 20.02 -7.90 -6.73
CA LEU A 296 18.63 -8.33 -6.82
C LEU A 296 17.70 -7.12 -7.03
N LEU A 297 17.80 -6.08 -6.19
CA LEU A 297 16.94 -4.90 -6.25
C LEU A 297 17.21 -4.06 -7.50
N ILE A 298 18.48 -3.91 -7.92
CA ILE A 298 18.85 -3.23 -9.17
C ILE A 298 18.25 -3.97 -10.37
N SER A 299 18.31 -5.29 -10.39
CA SER A 299 17.74 -6.10 -11.48
C SER A 299 16.23 -5.87 -11.61
N PHE A 300 15.48 -5.95 -10.51
CA PHE A 300 14.06 -5.61 -10.51
C PHE A 300 13.79 -4.18 -10.95
N SER A 301 14.61 -3.22 -10.50
CA SER A 301 14.49 -1.81 -10.88
C SER A 301 14.64 -1.61 -12.38
N ILE A 302 15.74 -2.09 -12.97
CA ILE A 302 16.05 -1.93 -14.41
C ILE A 302 14.93 -2.54 -15.26
N ILE A 303 14.52 -3.77 -14.98
CA ILE A 303 13.49 -4.46 -15.76
C ILE A 303 12.16 -3.70 -15.64
N THR A 304 11.80 -3.24 -14.43
CA THR A 304 10.55 -2.54 -14.18
C THR A 304 10.50 -1.17 -14.87
N MET A 305 11.58 -0.38 -14.78
CA MET A 305 11.68 0.92 -15.49
C MET A 305 11.58 0.75 -17.00
N THR A 306 12.36 -0.18 -17.53
CA THR A 306 12.46 -0.40 -18.98
C THR A 306 11.12 -0.87 -19.54
N PHE A 307 10.55 -1.91 -18.93
CA PHE A 307 9.27 -2.46 -19.38
C PHE A 307 8.14 -1.44 -19.26
N GLY A 308 8.04 -0.73 -18.11
CA GLY A 308 7.01 0.25 -17.88
C GLY A 308 7.04 1.41 -18.88
N ASN A 309 8.22 1.97 -19.15
CA ASN A 309 8.35 3.08 -20.11
C ASN A 309 8.03 2.66 -21.54
N PHE A 310 8.60 1.53 -22.01
CA PHE A 310 8.34 1.07 -23.37
C PHE A 310 6.88 0.68 -23.58
N ALA A 311 6.27 -0.02 -22.63
CA ALA A 311 4.87 -0.43 -22.75
C ALA A 311 3.90 0.79 -22.71
N ALA A 312 4.23 1.86 -21.99
CA ALA A 312 3.41 3.07 -21.94
C ALA A 312 3.28 3.75 -23.32
N LEU A 313 4.32 3.71 -24.14
CA LEU A 313 4.34 4.36 -25.48
C LEU A 313 3.38 3.74 -26.48
N TRP A 314 2.94 2.51 -26.26
CA TRP A 314 2.08 1.75 -27.18
C TRP A 314 0.61 1.72 -26.74
N GLN A 315 0.22 2.54 -25.77
CA GLN A 315 -1.15 2.52 -25.24
C GLN A 315 -2.02 3.57 -25.93
N ASP A 316 -3.24 3.16 -26.30
CA ASP A 316 -4.27 4.04 -26.85
C ASP A 316 -5.20 4.58 -25.75
N ASN A 317 -5.38 3.84 -24.63
CA ASN A 317 -6.16 4.26 -23.48
C ASN A 317 -5.29 5.00 -22.45
N ILE A 318 -5.73 6.20 -22.03
CA ILE A 318 -4.94 7.08 -21.15
C ILE A 318 -4.78 6.51 -19.73
N LYS A 319 -5.78 5.82 -19.18
CA LYS A 319 -5.65 5.18 -17.86
C LYS A 319 -4.65 4.03 -17.91
N ARG A 320 -4.64 3.27 -19.00
CA ARG A 320 -3.69 2.19 -19.23
C ARG A 320 -2.27 2.72 -19.44
N MET A 321 -2.11 3.83 -20.15
CA MET A 321 -0.82 4.52 -20.28
C MET A 321 -0.31 4.98 -18.91
N LEU A 322 -1.15 5.60 -18.07
CA LEU A 322 -0.80 6.00 -16.72
C LEU A 322 -0.49 4.81 -15.79
N ALA A 323 -1.10 3.64 -16.04
CA ALA A 323 -0.77 2.42 -15.33
C ALA A 323 0.67 1.97 -15.60
N TYR A 324 1.09 1.94 -16.87
CA TYR A 324 2.47 1.62 -17.23
C TYR A 324 3.46 2.69 -16.76
N SER A 325 3.10 3.96 -16.83
CA SER A 325 3.86 5.05 -16.21
C SER A 325 4.06 4.78 -14.70
N SER A 326 2.99 4.40 -14.00
CA SER A 326 3.06 4.05 -12.57
C SER A 326 3.94 2.83 -12.28
N ILE A 327 4.05 1.86 -13.21
CA ILE A 327 5.00 0.74 -13.14
C ILE A 327 6.44 1.26 -13.30
N ALA A 328 6.70 2.13 -14.27
CA ALA A 328 8.02 2.73 -14.47
C ALA A 328 8.47 3.51 -13.21
N HIS A 329 7.58 4.29 -12.61
CA HIS A 329 7.84 5.03 -11.37
C HIS A 329 8.13 4.09 -10.17
N ALA A 330 7.50 2.91 -10.10
CA ALA A 330 7.86 1.90 -9.11
C ALA A 330 9.29 1.39 -9.32
N GLY A 331 9.74 1.28 -10.56
CA GLY A 331 11.14 0.97 -10.89
C GLY A 331 12.12 2.05 -10.42
N TYR A 332 11.79 3.35 -10.60
CA TYR A 332 12.63 4.45 -10.09
C TYR A 332 12.71 4.48 -8.57
N LEU A 333 11.60 4.24 -7.88
CA LEU A 333 11.56 4.11 -6.42
C LEU A 333 12.39 2.92 -5.94
N MET A 334 12.33 1.79 -6.66
CA MET A 334 13.13 0.60 -6.36
C MET A 334 14.62 0.87 -6.45
N LEU A 335 15.07 1.75 -7.37
CA LEU A 335 16.46 2.17 -7.46
C LEU A 335 16.92 2.88 -6.18
N GLY A 336 16.06 3.75 -5.61
CA GLY A 336 16.33 4.40 -4.32
C GLY A 336 16.46 3.39 -3.17
N VAL A 337 15.65 2.34 -3.16
CA VAL A 337 15.76 1.23 -2.18
C VAL A 337 17.04 0.43 -2.39
N ALA A 338 17.44 0.20 -3.65
CA ALA A 338 18.64 -0.59 -4.02
C ALA A 338 19.95 0.06 -3.58
N VAL A 339 19.96 1.34 -3.24
CA VAL A 339 21.14 2.01 -2.63
C VAL A 339 21.46 1.44 -1.23
N LEU A 340 20.48 0.85 -0.54
CA LEU A 340 20.61 0.23 0.79
C LEU A 340 21.29 1.18 1.80
N SER A 341 20.80 2.43 1.87
CA SER A 341 21.30 3.46 2.79
C SER A 341 20.19 4.38 3.27
N ASP A 342 20.43 5.11 4.35
CA ASP A 342 19.48 6.10 4.84
C ASP A 342 19.33 7.29 3.87
N GLN A 343 20.34 7.59 3.05
CA GLN A 343 20.25 8.56 1.97
C GLN A 343 19.33 8.07 0.85
N GLY A 344 19.45 6.79 0.45
CA GLY A 344 18.53 6.16 -0.50
C GLY A 344 17.09 6.15 0.01
N LEU A 345 16.89 5.85 1.30
CA LEU A 345 15.59 5.95 1.95
C LEU A 345 15.03 7.37 1.87
N MET A 346 15.82 8.40 2.20
CA MET A 346 15.39 9.80 2.11
C MET A 346 14.98 10.17 0.68
N ALA A 347 15.73 9.72 -0.34
CA ALA A 347 15.38 9.93 -1.75
C ALA A 347 14.01 9.32 -2.10
N VAL A 348 13.70 8.12 -1.59
CA VAL A 348 12.38 7.48 -1.76
C VAL A 348 11.27 8.31 -1.12
N LEU A 349 11.48 8.83 0.11
CA LEU A 349 10.48 9.66 0.80
C LEU A 349 10.19 10.97 0.03
N VAL A 350 11.24 11.66 -0.42
CA VAL A 350 11.11 12.87 -1.25
C VAL A 350 10.39 12.56 -2.56
N TYR A 351 10.75 11.44 -3.21
CA TYR A 351 10.12 11.02 -4.46
C TYR A 351 8.61 10.78 -4.27
N PHE A 352 8.20 10.06 -3.22
CA PHE A 352 6.78 9.84 -2.93
C PHE A 352 6.03 11.13 -2.67
N SER A 353 6.65 12.13 -2.02
CA SER A 353 6.03 13.43 -1.77
C SER A 353 5.70 14.16 -3.07
N VAL A 354 6.60 14.14 -4.05
CA VAL A 354 6.37 14.74 -5.38
C VAL A 354 5.41 13.89 -6.22
N TYR A 355 5.61 12.56 -6.21
CA TYR A 355 4.80 11.60 -6.97
C TYR A 355 3.32 11.67 -6.61
N LEU A 356 2.99 11.88 -5.33
CA LEU A 356 1.62 12.08 -4.87
C LEU A 356 0.90 13.17 -5.68
N PHE A 357 1.46 14.39 -5.69
CA PHE A 357 0.83 15.52 -6.36
C PHE A 357 0.82 15.35 -7.88
N MET A 358 1.92 14.90 -8.45
CA MET A 358 2.05 14.66 -9.89
C MET A 358 0.99 13.65 -10.38
N ASN A 359 0.91 12.51 -9.73
CA ASN A 359 0.07 11.42 -10.19
C ASN A 359 -1.42 11.65 -9.91
N LEU A 360 -1.77 12.16 -8.71
CA LEU A 360 -3.15 12.56 -8.42
C LEU A 360 -3.62 13.68 -9.35
N GLY A 361 -2.75 14.67 -9.64
CA GLY A 361 -3.04 15.75 -10.60
C GLY A 361 -3.34 15.20 -11.99
N ALA A 362 -2.52 14.26 -12.48
CA ALA A 362 -2.74 13.63 -13.77
C ALA A 362 -4.09 12.89 -13.84
N PHE A 363 -4.39 12.03 -12.87
CA PHE A 363 -5.68 11.32 -12.82
C PHE A 363 -6.87 12.25 -12.65
N TYR A 364 -6.72 13.36 -11.90
CA TYR A 364 -7.79 14.34 -11.74
C TYR A 364 -8.12 15.03 -13.07
N VAL A 365 -7.11 15.47 -13.81
CA VAL A 365 -7.30 16.07 -15.14
C VAL A 365 -7.95 15.08 -16.09
N VAL A 366 -7.46 13.83 -16.13
CA VAL A 366 -8.06 12.76 -16.94
C VAL A 366 -9.54 12.55 -16.57
N MET A 367 -9.87 12.51 -15.28
CA MET A 367 -11.26 12.37 -14.82
C MET A 367 -12.15 13.52 -15.30
N LEU A 368 -11.69 14.78 -15.19
CA LEU A 368 -12.47 15.94 -15.63
C LEU A 368 -12.70 15.93 -17.14
N ILE A 369 -11.69 15.58 -17.93
CA ILE A 369 -11.80 15.51 -19.37
C ILE A 369 -12.69 14.32 -19.76
N ALA A 370 -12.44 13.12 -19.22
CA ALA A 370 -13.25 11.94 -19.49
C ALA A 370 -14.73 12.15 -19.14
N ASN A 371 -15.03 12.83 -18.02
CA ASN A 371 -16.40 13.21 -17.67
C ASN A 371 -17.06 14.12 -18.72
N LYS A 372 -16.26 14.98 -19.41
CA LYS A 372 -16.78 15.92 -20.41
C LYS A 372 -17.00 15.29 -21.77
N ILE A 373 -16.08 14.42 -22.22
CA ILE A 373 -16.12 13.80 -23.56
C ILE A 373 -16.67 12.38 -23.57
N ASN A 374 -16.87 11.76 -22.39
CA ASN A 374 -17.26 10.36 -22.21
C ASN A 374 -16.31 9.35 -22.91
N SER A 375 -15.02 9.66 -22.97
CA SER A 375 -14.00 8.79 -23.56
C SER A 375 -12.71 8.85 -22.75
N GLU A 376 -11.95 7.75 -22.77
CA GLU A 376 -10.64 7.58 -22.17
C GLU A 376 -9.56 7.31 -23.22
N GLU A 377 -9.93 7.34 -24.51
CA GLU A 377 -9.02 7.12 -25.63
C GLU A 377 -8.21 8.40 -25.92
N ILE A 378 -6.87 8.25 -26.10
CA ILE A 378 -5.95 9.36 -26.28
C ILE A 378 -6.29 10.18 -27.55
N ASP A 379 -6.77 9.52 -28.59
CA ASP A 379 -7.13 10.18 -29.84
C ASP A 379 -8.30 11.14 -29.69
N ASP A 380 -9.21 10.89 -28.78
CA ASP A 380 -10.38 11.74 -28.49
C ASP A 380 -10.02 13.02 -27.72
N TYR A 381 -8.79 13.12 -27.20
CA TYR A 381 -8.26 14.30 -26.52
C TYR A 381 -7.69 15.35 -27.49
N LYS A 382 -7.63 15.05 -28.80
CA LYS A 382 -7.12 16.00 -29.81
C LYS A 382 -8.04 17.22 -29.95
N GLY A 383 -7.51 18.40 -29.73
CA GLY A 383 -8.22 19.67 -29.95
C GLY A 383 -9.11 20.12 -28.80
N ILE A 384 -8.95 19.56 -27.58
CA ILE A 384 -9.63 20.00 -26.36
C ILE A 384 -8.95 21.24 -25.78
#